data_1d72ec5fa98f08d6ddddf971265e1d4b
#
_entry.id   1d72ec5fa98f08d6ddddf971265e1d4b
#
_cell.length_a   1.000
_cell.length_b   1.000
_cell.length_c   1.000
_cell.angle_alpha   90.00
_cell.angle_beta   90.00
_cell.angle_gamma   90.00
#
_symmetry.space_group_name_H-M   'P 1'
#
loop_
_entity.id
_entity.type
_entity.pdbx_description
1 polymer ?
#
loop_
_entity_poly.entity_id
_entity_poly.type
_entity_poly.pdbx_seq_one_letter_code
_entity_poly.pdbx_strand_id
1 'polypeptide(L)'
;MPGMGGVDSSRNFILNCGAWDKIPLEKDVSVTAENLGIAPVTGAVQNIGFNSEEDFYFPYFSAAQKEGISVCVGDGAPDEKLKLGLAAVRNLGIKTYFFLKPYSNERLFERIDWIEGNALAAGIDIDAYNIVSMRNQAKLEKKSAAQLNEFRKYSKLPLAIKGVFTKEDIELCRTLKPEIIIVSNHGGRVETETGSTAEFLQANAKILKSCCEELWVDGGIRKKRDIQVAVSLGAKKCLAARPFISALCKGIQSGGTELGVQKMAKEINVMLMR
;
A
#
# COMPACT_ATOMS: atom_id res chain seq x y z
N MET A 1 -2.48 6.43 16.16
CA MET A 1 -2.47 4.97 16.21
C MET A 1 -1.08 4.52 16.59
N PRO A 2 -0.92 3.98 17.79
CA PRO A 2 0.36 3.47 18.21
C PRO A 2 0.81 2.39 17.23
N GLY A 3 2.05 2.40 16.85
CA GLY A 3 2.60 1.34 16.03
C GLY A 3 2.45 1.45 14.51
N MET A 4 1.52 2.18 13.97
CA MET A 4 1.40 2.38 12.51
C MET A 4 2.61 3.14 11.91
N GLY A 5 3.73 2.52 11.98
CA GLY A 5 5.01 3.09 11.71
C GLY A 5 5.58 3.74 12.93
N GLY A 6 4.94 3.37 14.04
CA GLY A 6 5.43 3.66 15.34
C GLY A 6 5.46 5.09 15.63
N VAL A 7 5.45 5.91 14.85
CA VAL A 7 5.84 7.21 15.24
C VAL A 7 5.35 8.20 14.26
N ASP A 8 4.33 8.80 14.69
CA ASP A 8 3.87 10.03 14.11
C ASP A 8 4.94 11.15 14.14
N SER A 9 6.12 10.82 14.65
CA SER A 9 7.29 11.67 14.75
C SER A 9 8.41 11.34 13.74
N SER A 10 8.26 10.31 12.90
CA SER A 10 9.24 10.09 11.84
C SER A 10 9.25 11.28 10.89
N ARG A 11 10.45 11.69 10.48
CA ARG A 11 10.62 12.86 9.62
C ARG A 11 9.81 12.75 8.33
N ASN A 12 9.89 11.61 7.67
CA ASN A 12 9.16 11.38 6.42
C ASN A 12 7.64 11.30 6.61
N PHE A 13 7.17 10.82 7.76
CA PHE A 13 5.74 10.88 8.08
C PHE A 13 5.25 12.32 8.15
N ILE A 14 5.99 13.18 8.87
CA ILE A 14 5.66 14.61 8.99
C ILE A 14 5.69 15.29 7.63
N LEU A 15 6.70 14.99 6.81
CA LEU A 15 6.82 15.54 5.45
C LEU A 15 5.69 15.05 4.53
N ASN A 16 5.24 13.82 4.63
CA ASN A 16 4.10 13.32 3.87
C ASN A 16 2.79 14.05 4.23
N CYS A 17 2.64 14.44 5.51
CA CYS A 17 1.45 15.16 5.98
C CYS A 17 1.44 16.59 5.43
N GLY A 18 0.45 16.91 4.62
CA GLY A 18 0.31 18.25 4.03
C GLY A 18 1.20 18.55 2.83
N ALA A 19 2.07 17.62 2.40
CA ALA A 19 2.88 17.81 1.20
C ALA A 19 2.04 17.99 -0.07
N TRP A 20 0.93 17.26 -0.17
CA TRP A 20 -0.01 17.37 -1.29
C TRP A 20 -0.64 18.76 -1.40
N ASP A 21 -0.82 19.48 -0.30
CA ASP A 21 -1.38 20.84 -0.30
C ASP A 21 -0.45 21.87 -0.93
N LYS A 22 0.86 21.61 -0.94
CA LYS A 22 1.88 22.51 -1.49
C LYS A 22 1.98 22.41 -3.01
N ILE A 23 1.48 21.34 -3.61
CA ILE A 23 1.53 21.12 -5.06
C ILE A 23 0.30 21.77 -5.70
N PRO A 24 0.48 22.69 -6.66
CA PRO A 24 -0.65 23.30 -7.37
C PRO A 24 -1.49 22.25 -8.09
N LEU A 25 -2.79 22.41 -8.05
CA LEU A 25 -3.74 21.68 -8.90
C LEU A 25 -4.10 22.58 -10.08
N GLU A 26 -3.45 22.38 -11.20
CA GLU A 26 -3.62 23.24 -12.39
C GLU A 26 -4.95 23.03 -13.11
N LYS A 27 -5.52 21.83 -12.98
CA LYS A 27 -6.80 21.45 -13.60
C LYS A 27 -7.62 20.64 -12.60
N ASP A 28 -8.92 20.88 -12.61
CA ASP A 28 -9.84 20.00 -11.88
C ASP A 28 -9.84 18.61 -12.53
N VAL A 29 -9.50 17.61 -11.72
CA VAL A 29 -9.42 16.21 -12.14
C VAL A 29 -10.53 15.45 -11.46
N SER A 30 -11.35 14.78 -12.26
CA SER A 30 -12.37 13.87 -11.73
C SER A 30 -11.71 12.71 -10.99
N VAL A 31 -12.23 12.41 -9.80
CA VAL A 31 -11.78 11.28 -8.97
C VAL A 31 -12.91 10.27 -8.86
N THR A 32 -12.58 9.01 -9.11
CA THR A 32 -13.50 7.88 -9.00
C THR A 32 -12.94 6.83 -8.02
N ALA A 33 -13.72 5.80 -7.73
CA ALA A 33 -13.26 4.68 -6.92
C ALA A 33 -12.02 3.98 -7.50
N GLU A 34 -11.84 4.00 -8.82
CA GLU A 34 -10.67 3.42 -9.48
C GLU A 34 -9.36 4.11 -9.09
N ASN A 35 -9.43 5.40 -8.70
CA ASN A 35 -8.26 6.17 -8.30
C ASN A 35 -7.87 5.97 -6.83
N LEU A 36 -8.61 5.15 -6.09
CA LEU A 36 -8.38 4.95 -4.66
C LEU A 36 -8.30 3.46 -4.31
N GLY A 37 -7.46 3.14 -3.35
CA GLY A 37 -7.37 1.82 -2.74
C GLY A 37 -6.94 1.91 -1.28
N ILE A 38 -7.18 0.84 -0.55
CA ILE A 38 -6.60 0.69 0.78
C ILE A 38 -5.14 0.25 0.67
N ALA A 39 -4.26 0.85 1.47
CA ALA A 39 -2.86 0.42 1.51
C ALA A 39 -2.72 -0.95 2.18
N PRO A 40 -1.70 -1.76 1.77
CA PRO A 40 -1.46 -3.09 2.32
C PRO A 40 -0.90 -2.99 3.75
N VAL A 41 -1.77 -3.12 4.74
CA VAL A 41 -1.43 -3.04 6.16
C VAL A 41 -1.54 -4.41 6.81
N THR A 42 -0.56 -4.74 7.65
CA THR A 42 -0.51 -5.95 8.48
C THR A 42 -0.10 -5.60 9.92
N GLY A 43 -0.16 -6.58 10.81
CA GLY A 43 0.18 -6.39 12.21
C GLY A 43 -0.92 -5.65 12.96
N ALA A 44 -2.15 -6.14 12.85
CA ALA A 44 -3.31 -5.56 13.51
C ALA A 44 -3.11 -5.41 15.01
N VAL A 45 -2.52 -6.42 15.65
CA VAL A 45 -2.24 -6.40 17.09
C VAL A 45 -1.17 -5.35 17.41
N GLN A 46 0.00 -5.44 16.77
CA GLN A 46 1.15 -4.59 17.12
C GLN A 46 1.00 -3.15 16.58
N ASN A 47 0.40 -2.99 15.40
CA ASN A 47 0.38 -1.72 14.70
C ASN A 47 -0.91 -0.92 14.91
N ILE A 48 -2.03 -1.58 15.20
CA ILE A 48 -3.35 -0.93 15.23
C ILE A 48 -3.99 -1.02 16.62
N GLY A 49 -3.74 -2.11 17.35
CA GLY A 49 -4.31 -2.33 18.69
C GLY A 49 -5.57 -3.20 18.68
N PHE A 50 -5.72 -4.07 17.70
CA PHE A 50 -6.70 -5.15 17.73
C PHE A 50 -6.28 -6.26 18.71
N ASN A 51 -7.24 -7.04 19.19
CA ASN A 51 -6.97 -8.17 20.06
C ASN A 51 -6.38 -9.37 19.29
N SER A 52 -6.75 -9.51 18.02
CA SER A 52 -6.21 -10.53 17.12
C SER A 52 -5.95 -9.98 15.72
N GLU A 53 -5.06 -10.63 14.96
CA GLU A 53 -4.83 -10.31 13.55
C GLU A 53 -6.08 -10.59 12.70
N GLU A 54 -6.85 -11.63 13.04
CA GLU A 54 -8.04 -12.07 12.31
C GLU A 54 -9.15 -11.03 12.33
N ASP A 55 -9.37 -10.35 13.46
CA ASP A 55 -10.46 -9.38 13.64
C ASP A 55 -10.35 -8.15 12.72
N PHE A 56 -9.19 -7.94 12.10
CA PHE A 56 -8.93 -6.74 11.32
C PHE A 56 -9.22 -6.88 9.83
N TYR A 57 -8.78 -7.99 9.20
CA TYR A 57 -8.72 -8.03 7.73
C TYR A 57 -10.10 -8.01 7.08
N PHE A 58 -11.03 -8.84 7.54
CA PHE A 58 -12.35 -8.93 6.94
C PHE A 58 -13.12 -7.61 6.99
N PRO A 59 -13.31 -6.92 8.13
CA PRO A 59 -14.01 -5.63 8.16
C PRO A 59 -13.29 -4.54 7.36
N TYR A 60 -11.95 -4.52 7.36
CA TYR A 60 -11.16 -3.55 6.61
C TYR A 60 -11.35 -3.73 5.09
N PHE A 61 -11.29 -4.96 4.60
CA PHE A 61 -11.47 -5.28 3.18
C PHE A 61 -12.93 -5.15 2.73
N SER A 62 -13.88 -5.57 3.58
CA SER A 62 -15.31 -5.47 3.32
C SER A 62 -15.75 -4.01 3.09
N ALA A 63 -15.28 -3.08 3.92
CA ALA A 63 -15.59 -1.67 3.74
C ALA A 63 -15.05 -1.12 2.41
N ALA A 64 -13.83 -1.50 2.03
CA ALA A 64 -13.23 -1.08 0.76
C ALA A 64 -13.99 -1.67 -0.45
N GLN A 65 -14.32 -2.96 -0.39
CA GLN A 65 -15.09 -3.64 -1.44
C GLN A 65 -16.47 -3.01 -1.64
N LYS A 66 -17.20 -2.73 -0.55
CA LYS A 66 -18.53 -2.10 -0.61
C LYS A 66 -18.52 -0.77 -1.35
N GLU A 67 -17.45 0.01 -1.21
CA GLU A 67 -17.30 1.30 -1.86
C GLU A 67 -16.63 1.22 -3.24
N GLY A 68 -16.28 0.02 -3.69
CA GLY A 68 -15.70 -0.24 -5.01
C GLY A 68 -14.27 0.26 -5.16
N ILE A 69 -13.55 0.51 -4.06
CA ILE A 69 -12.13 0.85 -4.11
C ILE A 69 -11.26 -0.39 -4.06
N SER A 70 -10.02 -0.28 -4.54
CA SER A 70 -9.11 -1.42 -4.58
C SER A 70 -8.71 -1.90 -3.19
N VAL A 71 -8.76 -3.22 -2.99
CA VAL A 71 -8.18 -3.88 -1.81
C VAL A 71 -6.72 -4.19 -2.10
N CYS A 72 -5.83 -3.99 -1.12
CA CYS A 72 -4.43 -4.41 -1.17
C CYS A 72 -4.11 -5.20 0.10
N VAL A 73 -3.60 -6.40 -0.09
CA VAL A 73 -3.22 -7.29 1.00
C VAL A 73 -1.72 -7.16 1.25
N GLY A 74 -1.34 -6.97 2.51
CA GLY A 74 0.05 -6.94 2.93
C GLY A 74 0.57 -8.28 3.38
N ASP A 75 1.89 -8.41 3.40
CA ASP A 75 2.63 -9.54 3.94
C ASP A 75 3.39 -9.12 5.22
N GLY A 76 3.73 -10.07 6.05
CA GLY A 76 4.49 -9.84 7.28
C GLY A 76 4.97 -11.14 7.91
N ALA A 77 5.65 -11.02 9.04
CA ALA A 77 5.99 -12.15 9.90
C ALA A 77 5.14 -12.09 11.19
N PRO A 78 4.61 -13.23 11.63
CA PRO A 78 4.64 -14.54 11.01
C PRO A 78 3.75 -14.65 9.74
N ASP A 79 3.83 -15.79 9.04
CA ASP A 79 3.12 -16.08 7.79
C ASP A 79 1.59 -15.97 7.89
N GLU A 80 1.06 -16.14 9.09
CA GLU A 80 -0.37 -15.99 9.41
C GLU A 80 -0.91 -14.63 8.98
N LYS A 81 -0.11 -13.57 8.98
CA LYS A 81 -0.53 -12.24 8.56
C LYS A 81 -0.98 -12.22 7.09
N LEU A 82 -0.22 -12.88 6.22
CA LEU A 82 -0.61 -13.04 4.81
C LEU A 82 -1.78 -14.00 4.65
N LYS A 83 -1.74 -15.15 5.37
CA LYS A 83 -2.77 -16.19 5.28
C LYS A 83 -4.14 -15.70 5.75
N LEU A 84 -4.20 -14.90 6.82
CA LEU A 84 -5.45 -14.30 7.32
C LEU A 84 -5.99 -13.24 6.36
N GLY A 85 -5.11 -12.43 5.77
CA GLY A 85 -5.49 -11.50 4.70
C GLY A 85 -6.06 -12.24 3.49
N LEU A 86 -5.41 -13.33 3.06
CA LEU A 86 -5.91 -14.19 1.98
C LEU A 86 -7.24 -14.85 2.33
N ALA A 87 -7.42 -15.32 3.56
CA ALA A 87 -8.71 -15.89 4.02
C ALA A 87 -9.83 -14.86 3.93
N ALA A 88 -9.59 -13.62 4.34
CA ALA A 88 -10.56 -12.55 4.20
C ALA A 88 -10.91 -12.25 2.72
N VAL A 89 -9.93 -12.25 1.82
CA VAL A 89 -10.14 -12.11 0.36
C VAL A 89 -11.00 -13.24 -0.19
N ARG A 90 -10.73 -14.48 0.21
CA ARG A 90 -11.53 -15.67 -0.18
C ARG A 90 -12.96 -15.58 0.34
N ASN A 91 -13.15 -15.19 1.59
CA ASN A 91 -14.49 -15.02 2.18
C ASN A 91 -15.31 -13.92 1.48
N LEU A 92 -14.65 -12.90 0.95
CA LEU A 92 -15.29 -11.85 0.16
C LEU A 92 -15.50 -12.23 -1.30
N GLY A 93 -14.97 -13.36 -1.77
CA GLY A 93 -15.09 -13.82 -3.15
C GLY A 93 -14.43 -12.88 -4.18
N ILE A 94 -13.36 -12.17 -3.80
CA ILE A 94 -12.70 -11.19 -4.66
C ILE A 94 -11.33 -11.66 -5.14
N LYS A 95 -10.86 -11.04 -6.22
CA LYS A 95 -9.43 -11.02 -6.59
C LYS A 95 -8.87 -9.65 -6.30
N THR A 96 -7.59 -9.59 -5.89
CA THR A 96 -6.99 -8.33 -5.45
C THR A 96 -5.46 -8.30 -5.58
N TYR A 97 -4.83 -7.25 -5.08
CA TYR A 97 -3.40 -7.01 -5.17
C TYR A 97 -2.71 -7.48 -3.89
N PHE A 98 -1.64 -8.26 -4.01
CA PHE A 98 -0.85 -8.73 -2.88
C PHE A 98 0.53 -8.10 -2.89
N PHE A 99 0.99 -7.57 -1.76
CA PHE A 99 2.29 -6.94 -1.59
C PHE A 99 3.13 -7.73 -0.58
N LEU A 100 4.13 -8.45 -1.11
CA LEU A 100 4.97 -9.37 -0.35
C LEU A 100 6.20 -8.65 0.19
N LYS A 101 6.70 -9.09 1.33
CA LYS A 101 7.98 -8.63 1.86
C LYS A 101 9.13 -9.23 1.04
N PRO A 102 10.28 -8.54 0.92
CA PRO A 102 11.40 -8.98 0.10
C PRO A 102 12.19 -10.13 0.78
N TYR A 103 11.54 -11.27 0.98
CA TYR A 103 12.16 -12.52 1.40
C TYR A 103 13.07 -13.09 0.31
N SER A 104 13.80 -14.19 0.59
CA SER A 104 14.46 -14.97 -0.46
C SER A 104 13.45 -15.44 -1.53
N ASN A 105 13.92 -15.73 -2.74
CA ASN A 105 13.00 -16.10 -3.81
C ASN A 105 12.24 -17.40 -3.50
N GLU A 106 12.85 -18.37 -2.83
CA GLU A 106 12.18 -19.61 -2.40
C GLU A 106 10.97 -19.29 -1.51
N ARG A 107 11.14 -18.37 -0.56
CA ARG A 107 10.05 -17.93 0.32
C ARG A 107 8.99 -17.11 -0.41
N LEU A 108 9.38 -16.39 -1.44
CA LEU A 108 8.44 -15.66 -2.30
C LEU A 108 7.62 -16.62 -3.17
N PHE A 109 8.24 -17.70 -3.69
CA PHE A 109 7.53 -18.71 -4.48
C PHE A 109 6.46 -19.42 -3.66
N GLU A 110 6.77 -19.82 -2.42
CA GLU A 110 5.76 -20.36 -1.50
C GLU A 110 4.56 -19.43 -1.33
N ARG A 111 4.80 -18.12 -1.24
CA ARG A 111 3.74 -17.12 -1.09
C ARG A 111 2.91 -16.97 -2.35
N ILE A 112 3.53 -17.05 -3.52
CA ILE A 112 2.81 -17.04 -4.79
C ILE A 112 1.88 -18.24 -4.88
N ASP A 113 2.33 -19.44 -4.51
CA ASP A 113 1.50 -20.64 -4.51
C ASP A 113 0.25 -20.49 -3.63
N TRP A 114 0.35 -19.72 -2.53
CA TRP A 114 -0.82 -19.47 -1.68
C TRP A 114 -1.83 -18.52 -2.30
N ILE A 115 -1.36 -17.47 -3.02
CA ILE A 115 -2.18 -16.31 -3.43
C ILE A 115 -2.61 -16.34 -4.89
N GLU A 116 -1.97 -17.11 -5.79
CA GLU A 116 -2.12 -17.02 -7.25
C GLU A 116 -3.59 -17.06 -7.72
N GLY A 117 -4.43 -17.90 -7.11
CA GLY A 117 -5.84 -18.01 -7.45
C GLY A 117 -6.69 -16.78 -7.12
N ASN A 118 -6.19 -15.91 -6.22
CA ASN A 118 -6.89 -14.71 -5.74
C ASN A 118 -6.17 -13.40 -6.10
N ALA A 119 -5.01 -13.48 -6.75
CA ALA A 119 -4.20 -12.30 -7.08
C ALA A 119 -4.55 -11.73 -8.46
N LEU A 120 -4.68 -10.39 -8.55
CA LEU A 120 -4.67 -9.61 -9.79
C LEU A 120 -3.24 -9.23 -10.17
N ALA A 121 -2.39 -8.99 -9.17
CA ALA A 121 -0.96 -8.73 -9.32
C ALA A 121 -0.24 -9.14 -8.03
N ALA A 122 1.03 -9.49 -8.17
CA ALA A 122 1.94 -9.73 -7.06
C ALA A 122 3.00 -8.63 -6.98
N GLY A 123 3.03 -7.93 -5.86
CA GLY A 123 3.98 -6.85 -5.60
C GLY A 123 5.05 -7.23 -4.60
N ILE A 124 6.21 -6.59 -4.73
CA ILE A 124 7.29 -6.67 -3.74
C ILE A 124 7.50 -5.29 -3.12
N ASP A 125 7.45 -5.23 -1.77
CA ASP A 125 7.82 -4.06 -0.97
C ASP A 125 9.35 -3.94 -0.92
N ILE A 126 9.99 -3.38 -1.95
CA ILE A 126 11.45 -3.40 -2.11
C ILE A 126 12.21 -2.62 -1.03
N ASP A 127 11.56 -1.70 -0.35
CA ASP A 127 12.09 -0.87 0.73
C ASP A 127 11.97 -1.53 2.12
N ALA A 128 11.20 -2.61 2.24
CA ALA A 128 10.82 -3.17 3.53
C ALA A 128 11.98 -3.83 4.32
N TYR A 129 13.09 -4.17 3.68
CA TYR A 129 14.29 -4.66 4.38
C TYR A 129 14.90 -3.60 5.32
N ASN A 130 14.58 -2.31 5.10
CA ASN A 130 15.00 -1.18 5.94
C ASN A 130 14.04 -0.87 7.10
N ILE A 131 12.88 -1.52 7.16
CA ILE A 131 11.90 -1.27 8.23
C ILE A 131 12.42 -1.82 9.55
N VAL A 132 12.62 -0.94 10.52
CA VAL A 132 13.18 -1.28 11.85
C VAL A 132 12.38 -2.38 12.54
N SER A 133 11.05 -2.32 12.48
CA SER A 133 10.18 -3.31 13.14
C SER A 133 10.26 -4.72 12.54
N MET A 134 10.85 -4.87 11.35
CA MET A 134 11.00 -6.17 10.69
C MET A 134 12.37 -6.83 10.92
N ARG A 135 13.38 -6.07 11.39
CA ARG A 135 14.79 -6.54 11.47
C ARG A 135 14.99 -7.82 12.27
N ASN A 136 14.21 -8.03 13.32
CA ASN A 136 14.31 -9.20 14.19
C ASN A 136 13.18 -10.22 14.01
N GLN A 137 12.28 -10.00 13.05
CA GLN A 137 11.12 -10.87 12.83
C GLN A 137 11.29 -11.75 11.59
N ALA A 138 12.03 -11.29 10.59
CA ALA A 138 12.24 -12.01 9.35
C ALA A 138 13.56 -11.59 8.69
N LYS A 139 14.19 -12.54 7.99
CA LYS A 139 15.33 -12.24 7.13
C LYS A 139 14.81 -11.66 5.82
N LEU A 140 14.93 -10.36 5.66
CA LEU A 140 14.59 -9.64 4.44
C LEU A 140 15.89 -9.19 3.73
N GLU A 141 15.84 -9.06 2.42
CA GLU A 141 17.00 -8.71 1.60
C GLU A 141 16.67 -7.65 0.56
N LYS A 142 17.65 -6.84 0.20
CA LYS A 142 17.55 -5.94 -0.94
C LYS A 142 17.49 -6.78 -2.22
N LYS A 143 16.45 -6.58 -3.04
CA LYS A 143 16.27 -7.35 -4.28
C LYS A 143 17.02 -6.74 -5.46
N SER A 144 17.72 -7.60 -6.20
CA SER A 144 18.30 -7.26 -7.50
C SER A 144 17.26 -7.40 -8.62
N ALA A 145 17.53 -6.76 -9.76
CA ALA A 145 16.71 -6.94 -10.96
C ALA A 145 16.63 -8.41 -11.42
N ALA A 146 17.70 -9.17 -11.26
CA ALA A 146 17.73 -10.60 -11.60
C ALA A 146 16.75 -11.41 -10.74
N GLN A 147 16.78 -11.21 -9.41
CA GLN A 147 15.86 -11.88 -8.48
C GLN A 147 14.40 -11.51 -8.73
N LEU A 148 14.12 -10.24 -9.04
CA LEU A 148 12.76 -9.78 -9.35
C LEU A 148 12.26 -10.32 -10.70
N ASN A 149 13.14 -10.47 -11.69
CA ASN A 149 12.80 -11.13 -12.95
C ASN A 149 12.54 -12.63 -12.76
N GLU A 150 13.29 -13.31 -11.91
CA GLU A 150 13.04 -14.70 -11.54
C GLU A 150 11.68 -14.85 -10.86
N PHE A 151 11.37 -13.98 -9.89
CA PHE A 151 10.06 -13.91 -9.23
C PHE A 151 8.92 -13.71 -10.25
N ARG A 152 9.07 -12.75 -11.19
CA ARG A 152 8.10 -12.47 -12.25
C ARG A 152 7.85 -13.71 -13.13
N LYS A 153 8.92 -14.42 -13.51
CA LYS A 153 8.81 -15.65 -14.31
C LYS A 153 8.07 -16.77 -13.58
N TYR A 154 8.31 -16.88 -12.26
CA TYR A 154 7.64 -17.89 -11.44
C TYR A 154 6.15 -17.55 -11.26
N SER A 155 5.85 -16.33 -10.85
CA SER A 155 4.49 -15.93 -10.48
C SER A 155 3.51 -15.89 -11.66
N LYS A 156 3.99 -15.58 -12.87
CA LYS A 156 3.17 -15.33 -14.08
C LYS A 156 2.09 -14.27 -13.89
N LEU A 157 2.09 -13.56 -12.76
CA LEU A 157 1.20 -12.45 -12.44
C LEU A 157 1.84 -11.12 -12.87
N PRO A 158 1.07 -10.07 -13.12
CA PRO A 158 1.61 -8.73 -13.25
C PRO A 158 2.48 -8.37 -12.05
N LEU A 159 3.70 -7.89 -12.32
CA LEU A 159 4.65 -7.51 -11.28
C LEU A 159 4.38 -6.08 -10.81
N ALA A 160 4.24 -5.89 -9.51
CA ALA A 160 4.21 -4.58 -8.89
C ALA A 160 5.47 -4.33 -8.05
N ILE A 161 6.07 -3.15 -8.18
CA ILE A 161 7.21 -2.73 -7.35
C ILE A 161 6.74 -1.60 -6.45
N LYS A 162 6.73 -1.84 -5.15
CA LYS A 162 6.32 -0.87 -4.14
C LYS A 162 7.51 -0.48 -3.25
N GLY A 163 7.52 0.78 -2.80
CA GLY A 163 8.64 1.33 -2.05
C GLY A 163 9.64 2.10 -2.91
N VAL A 164 9.22 2.54 -4.11
CA VAL A 164 10.07 3.32 -5.01
C VAL A 164 10.17 4.74 -4.49
N PHE A 165 11.36 5.12 -4.01
CA PHE A 165 11.59 6.42 -3.36
C PHE A 165 13.02 6.96 -3.51
N THR A 166 13.88 6.28 -4.25
CA THR A 166 15.27 6.70 -4.49
C THR A 166 15.59 6.73 -5.98
N LYS A 167 16.71 7.36 -6.34
CA LYS A 167 17.22 7.32 -7.72
C LYS A 167 17.57 5.88 -8.15
N GLU A 168 18.10 5.09 -7.22
CA GLU A 168 18.44 3.69 -7.46
C GLU A 168 17.17 2.87 -7.78
N ASP A 169 16.06 3.13 -7.07
CA ASP A 169 14.78 2.46 -7.34
C ASP A 169 14.24 2.82 -8.73
N ILE A 170 14.44 4.07 -9.18
CA ILE A 170 14.06 4.47 -10.55
C ILE A 170 14.86 3.67 -11.59
N GLU A 171 16.16 3.51 -11.40
CA GLU A 171 17.00 2.73 -12.34
C GLU A 171 16.63 1.23 -12.30
N LEU A 172 16.26 0.71 -11.14
CA LEU A 172 15.71 -0.64 -11.01
C LEU A 172 14.42 -0.77 -11.84
N CYS A 173 13.49 0.17 -11.71
CA CYS A 173 12.25 0.19 -12.47
C CYS A 173 12.48 0.34 -13.98
N ARG A 174 13.46 1.13 -14.41
CA ARG A 174 13.86 1.23 -15.83
C ARG A 174 14.31 -0.10 -16.40
N THR A 175 15.07 -0.85 -15.62
CA THR A 175 15.59 -2.17 -16.02
C THR A 175 14.51 -3.22 -16.06
N LEU A 176 13.62 -3.23 -15.05
CA LEU A 176 12.57 -4.24 -14.89
C LEU A 176 11.35 -4.02 -15.77
N LYS A 177 10.96 -2.74 -15.94
CA LYS A 177 9.69 -2.34 -16.56
C LYS A 177 8.52 -3.15 -15.97
N PRO A 178 8.25 -3.00 -14.66
CA PRO A 178 7.13 -3.70 -14.03
C PRO A 178 5.80 -3.16 -14.55
N GLU A 179 4.73 -3.93 -14.41
CA GLU A 179 3.39 -3.49 -14.79
C GLU A 179 2.91 -2.35 -13.88
N ILE A 180 3.23 -2.42 -12.59
CA ILE A 180 2.80 -1.40 -11.61
C ILE A 180 4.02 -0.88 -10.83
N ILE A 181 4.16 0.44 -10.74
CA ILE A 181 5.10 1.10 -9.83
C ILE A 181 4.32 1.83 -8.76
N ILE A 182 4.68 1.62 -7.48
CA ILE A 182 4.10 2.38 -6.37
C ILE A 182 5.19 3.26 -5.72
N VAL A 183 5.08 4.57 -5.91
CA VAL A 183 5.87 5.55 -5.16
C VAL A 183 5.45 5.48 -3.70
N SER A 184 6.39 5.16 -2.82
CA SER A 184 6.11 4.91 -1.40
C SER A 184 7.37 5.04 -0.57
N ASN A 185 7.25 5.63 0.62
CA ASN A 185 8.24 5.57 1.70
C ASN A 185 7.67 4.83 2.92
N HIS A 186 6.78 3.86 2.67
CA HIS A 186 6.09 3.07 3.71
C HIS A 186 5.31 3.92 4.71
N GLY A 187 4.71 5.01 4.26
CA GLY A 187 4.00 5.96 5.12
C GLY A 187 4.92 6.69 6.10
N GLY A 188 6.20 6.84 5.74
CA GLY A 188 7.24 7.49 6.53
C GLY A 188 8.08 6.53 7.38
N ARG A 189 7.88 5.23 7.29
CA ARG A 189 8.64 4.23 8.07
C ARG A 189 10.05 3.98 7.53
N VAL A 190 10.29 4.30 6.27
CA VAL A 190 11.60 4.17 5.62
C VAL A 190 12.16 5.57 5.45
N GLU A 191 13.34 5.79 6.02
CA GLU A 191 14.01 7.09 6.09
C GLU A 191 15.41 7.06 5.43
N THR A 192 15.64 6.12 4.51
CA THR A 192 16.89 6.07 3.72
C THR A 192 17.10 7.33 2.89
N GLU A 193 16.00 7.89 2.38
CA GLU A 193 15.94 9.21 1.76
C GLU A 193 14.95 10.09 2.53
N THR A 194 15.28 11.37 2.68
CA THR A 194 14.40 12.35 3.32
C THR A 194 13.50 13.00 2.30
N GLY A 195 12.18 12.97 2.52
CA GLY A 195 11.22 13.64 1.64
C GLY A 195 9.81 13.13 1.78
N SER A 196 8.90 13.76 1.04
CA SER A 196 7.53 13.31 0.87
C SER A 196 7.34 12.55 -0.45
N THR A 197 6.42 11.60 -0.46
CA THR A 197 6.05 10.89 -1.69
C THR A 197 5.39 11.81 -2.71
N ALA A 198 4.74 12.88 -2.27
CA ALA A 198 4.15 13.90 -3.15
C ALA A 198 5.22 14.63 -3.97
N GLU A 199 6.26 15.14 -3.30
CA GLU A 199 7.38 15.83 -3.95
C GLU A 199 8.19 14.87 -4.84
N PHE A 200 8.41 13.64 -4.37
CA PHE A 200 9.09 12.62 -5.17
C PHE A 200 8.31 12.29 -6.44
N LEU A 201 6.99 12.10 -6.33
CA LEU A 201 6.13 11.87 -7.49
C LEU A 201 6.18 13.08 -8.44
N GLN A 202 6.03 14.30 -7.94
CA GLN A 202 6.09 15.52 -8.76
C GLN A 202 7.38 15.60 -9.58
N ALA A 203 8.51 15.30 -8.95
CA ALA A 203 9.81 15.37 -9.61
C ALA A 203 10.05 14.24 -10.65
N ASN A 204 9.46 13.05 -10.43
CA ASN A 204 9.85 11.84 -11.15
C ASN A 204 8.71 11.18 -11.95
N ALA A 205 7.47 11.70 -11.89
CA ALA A 205 6.31 11.05 -12.52
C ALA A 205 6.52 10.75 -14.02
N LYS A 206 7.10 11.68 -14.78
CA LYS A 206 7.33 11.51 -16.23
C LYS A 206 8.20 10.29 -16.53
N ILE A 207 9.29 10.12 -15.76
CA ILE A 207 10.21 9.02 -15.96
C ILE A 207 9.61 7.70 -15.46
N LEU A 208 8.95 7.70 -14.29
CA LEU A 208 8.31 6.49 -13.75
C LEU A 208 7.20 5.97 -14.67
N LYS A 209 6.38 6.86 -15.23
CA LYS A 209 5.35 6.49 -16.23
C LYS A 209 5.92 5.85 -17.48
N SER A 210 7.14 6.17 -17.87
CA SER A 210 7.79 5.53 -19.04
C SER A 210 8.31 4.13 -18.71
N CYS A 211 8.28 3.71 -17.45
CA CYS A 211 8.80 2.43 -16.96
C CYS A 211 7.71 1.42 -16.58
N CYS A 212 6.43 1.81 -16.56
CA CYS A 212 5.34 0.95 -16.13
C CYS A 212 4.05 1.20 -16.93
N GLU A 213 3.09 0.29 -16.79
CA GLU A 213 1.74 0.48 -17.32
C GLU A 213 0.91 1.37 -16.39
N GLU A 214 1.01 1.14 -15.08
CA GLU A 214 0.31 1.92 -14.07
C GLU A 214 1.27 2.48 -13.01
N LEU A 215 1.17 3.79 -12.78
CA LEU A 215 1.86 4.48 -11.71
C LEU A 215 0.90 4.72 -10.54
N TRP A 216 1.24 4.24 -9.36
CA TRP A 216 0.48 4.44 -8.13
C TRP A 216 1.32 5.20 -7.10
N VAL A 217 0.67 5.67 -6.04
CA VAL A 217 1.35 6.36 -4.94
C VAL A 217 0.66 6.10 -3.61
N ASP A 218 1.44 6.05 -2.53
CA ASP A 218 0.95 6.14 -1.16
C ASP A 218 1.69 7.24 -0.38
N GLY A 219 1.30 7.43 0.88
CA GLY A 219 1.92 8.41 1.78
C GLY A 219 1.21 9.77 1.79
N GLY A 220 0.67 10.13 2.92
CA GLY A 220 0.05 11.44 3.16
C GLY A 220 -1.35 11.65 2.60
N ILE A 221 -1.92 10.73 1.85
CA ILE A 221 -3.26 10.84 1.26
C ILE A 221 -4.33 10.89 2.35
N ARG A 222 -5.14 11.98 2.38
CA ARG A 222 -6.14 12.24 3.43
C ARG A 222 -7.48 12.77 2.90
N LYS A 223 -7.49 13.40 1.75
CA LYS A 223 -8.66 14.09 1.18
C LYS A 223 -8.69 13.98 -0.35
N LYS A 224 -9.83 14.28 -0.95
CA LYS A 224 -10.04 14.26 -2.41
C LYS A 224 -8.96 15.04 -3.17
N ARG A 225 -8.62 16.24 -2.68
CA ARG A 225 -7.62 17.08 -3.32
C ARG A 225 -6.26 16.38 -3.46
N ASP A 226 -5.85 15.57 -2.46
CA ASP A 226 -4.59 14.82 -2.52
C ASP A 226 -4.60 13.82 -3.68
N ILE A 227 -5.74 13.14 -3.86
CA ILE A 227 -5.95 12.21 -4.98
C ILE A 227 -5.95 12.97 -6.30
N GLN A 228 -6.64 14.11 -6.39
CA GLN A 228 -6.67 14.95 -7.60
C GLN A 228 -5.27 15.39 -8.01
N VAL A 229 -4.46 15.84 -7.06
CA VAL A 229 -3.04 16.21 -7.30
C VAL A 229 -2.24 15.01 -7.79
N ALA A 230 -2.33 13.86 -7.12
CA ALA A 230 -1.60 12.68 -7.55
C ALA A 230 -2.00 12.23 -8.96
N VAL A 231 -3.30 12.23 -9.28
CA VAL A 231 -3.81 11.89 -10.61
C VAL A 231 -3.36 12.93 -11.65
N SER A 232 -3.37 14.22 -11.33
CA SER A 232 -2.87 15.26 -12.24
C SER A 232 -1.39 15.11 -12.57
N LEU A 233 -0.60 14.60 -11.64
CA LEU A 233 0.81 14.22 -11.83
C LEU A 233 0.97 12.90 -12.61
N GLY A 234 -0.11 12.18 -12.85
CA GLY A 234 -0.13 10.97 -13.66
C GLY A 234 -0.21 9.66 -12.90
N ALA A 235 -0.49 9.70 -11.60
CA ALA A 235 -0.82 8.50 -10.87
C ALA A 235 -2.20 7.96 -11.30
N LYS A 236 -2.29 6.67 -11.55
CA LYS A 236 -3.56 5.97 -11.79
C LYS A 236 -4.32 5.75 -10.49
N LYS A 237 -3.59 5.48 -9.40
CA LYS A 237 -4.19 5.09 -8.12
C LYS A 237 -3.42 5.63 -6.93
N CYS A 238 -4.16 6.05 -5.90
CA CYS A 238 -3.65 6.41 -4.58
C CYS A 238 -4.01 5.34 -3.56
N LEU A 239 -3.07 4.99 -2.69
CA LEU A 239 -3.34 4.08 -1.59
C LEU A 239 -3.35 4.85 -0.27
N ALA A 240 -4.38 4.63 0.55
CA ALA A 240 -4.50 5.22 1.87
C ALA A 240 -4.72 4.16 2.95
N ALA A 241 -4.20 4.37 4.15
CA ALA A 241 -4.35 3.48 5.29
C ALA A 241 -4.99 4.19 6.49
N ARG A 242 -4.25 5.15 7.07
CA ARG A 242 -4.59 5.77 8.36
C ARG A 242 -5.99 6.37 8.44
N PRO A 243 -6.52 7.13 7.46
CA PRO A 243 -7.88 7.66 7.55
C PRO A 243 -8.90 6.53 7.68
N PHE A 244 -8.77 5.49 6.89
CA PHE A 244 -9.69 4.35 6.87
C PHE A 244 -9.60 3.51 8.14
N ILE A 245 -8.39 3.18 8.59
CA ILE A 245 -8.18 2.44 9.84
C ILE A 245 -8.70 3.24 11.03
N SER A 246 -8.46 4.55 11.06
CA SER A 246 -8.98 5.42 12.14
C SER A 246 -10.51 5.41 12.18
N ALA A 247 -11.17 5.48 11.04
CA ALA A 247 -12.63 5.44 10.96
C ALA A 247 -13.17 4.08 11.40
N LEU A 248 -12.55 2.98 10.93
CA LEU A 248 -12.88 1.62 11.31
C LEU A 248 -12.78 1.43 12.83
N CYS A 249 -11.62 1.76 13.41
CA CYS A 249 -11.38 1.60 14.85
C CYS A 249 -12.34 2.43 15.71
N LYS A 250 -12.58 3.70 15.35
CA LYS A 250 -13.56 4.55 16.04
C LYS A 250 -14.96 3.98 15.98
N GLY A 251 -15.34 3.36 14.88
CA GLY A 251 -16.62 2.69 14.74
C GLY A 251 -16.74 1.46 15.61
N ILE A 252 -15.73 0.60 15.58
CA ILE A 252 -15.68 -0.62 16.40
C ILE A 252 -15.78 -0.27 17.89
N GLN A 253 -15.01 0.71 18.35
CA GLN A 253 -15.04 1.16 19.75
C GLN A 253 -16.38 1.75 20.17
N SER A 254 -17.13 2.36 19.24
CA SER A 254 -18.42 3.01 19.54
C SER A 254 -19.62 2.06 19.47
N GLY A 255 -19.56 0.96 18.72
CA GLY A 255 -20.71 0.09 18.51
C GLY A 255 -20.43 -1.16 17.69
N GLY A 256 -19.20 -1.68 17.74
CA GLY A 256 -18.84 -2.96 17.15
C GLY A 256 -18.46 -2.92 15.66
N THR A 257 -18.17 -4.09 15.14
CA THR A 257 -17.56 -4.27 13.81
C THR A 257 -18.39 -3.66 12.68
N GLU A 258 -19.70 -3.84 12.71
CA GLU A 258 -20.59 -3.31 11.67
C GLU A 258 -20.54 -1.78 11.61
N LEU A 259 -20.60 -1.10 12.76
CA LEU A 259 -20.46 0.36 12.81
C LEU A 259 -19.06 0.80 12.37
N GLY A 260 -18.02 0.00 12.61
CA GLY A 260 -16.69 0.21 12.11
C GLY A 260 -16.65 0.24 10.58
N VAL A 261 -17.21 -0.79 9.95
CA VAL A 261 -17.33 -0.89 8.48
C VAL A 261 -18.10 0.30 7.90
N GLN A 262 -19.23 0.68 8.51
CA GLN A 262 -20.04 1.82 8.06
C GLN A 262 -19.27 3.15 8.16
N LYS A 263 -18.56 3.40 9.27
CA LYS A 263 -17.75 4.62 9.42
C LYS A 263 -16.58 4.67 8.44
N MET A 264 -15.93 3.54 8.17
CA MET A 264 -14.88 3.48 7.17
C MET A 264 -15.43 3.71 5.76
N ALA A 265 -16.56 3.11 5.41
CA ALA A 265 -17.24 3.35 4.14
C ALA A 265 -17.60 4.83 3.95
N LYS A 266 -18.12 5.48 4.99
CA LYS A 266 -18.36 6.93 4.98
C LYS A 266 -17.09 7.73 4.74
N GLU A 267 -15.98 7.38 5.38
CA GLU A 267 -14.68 8.07 5.17
C GLU A 267 -14.19 7.91 3.73
N ILE A 268 -14.33 6.72 3.13
CA ILE A 268 -14.02 6.50 1.72
C ILE A 268 -14.87 7.43 0.83
N ASN A 269 -16.18 7.49 1.08
CA ASN A 269 -17.09 8.35 0.32
C ASN A 269 -16.74 9.84 0.45
N VAL A 270 -16.35 10.30 1.65
CA VAL A 270 -15.86 11.68 1.86
C VAL A 270 -14.63 11.94 1.00
N MET A 271 -13.68 11.01 0.95
CA MET A 271 -12.48 11.15 0.12
C MET A 271 -12.78 11.11 -1.39
N LEU A 272 -13.85 10.44 -1.80
CA LEU A 272 -14.32 10.43 -3.20
C LEU A 272 -15.33 11.56 -3.47
N MET A 273 -15.88 12.17 -2.40
CA MET A 273 -16.99 13.14 -2.43
C MET A 273 -18.19 12.63 -3.27
N ARG A 274 -18.66 11.45 -2.89
CA ARG A 274 -19.93 10.88 -3.36
C ARG A 274 -21.08 11.28 -2.47
#